data_4bfd11ade7920772a23dbc08edbd3ee6
#
_entry.id   4bfd11ade7920772a23dbc08edbd3ee6
#
_cell.length_a   1.000
_cell.length_b   1.000
_cell.length_c   1.000
_cell.angle_alpha   90.00
_cell.angle_beta   90.00
_cell.angle_gamma   90.00
#
_symmetry.space_group_name_H-M   'P 1'
#
loop_
_entity.id
_entity.type
_entity.pdbx_description
1 polymer ?
#
loop_
_entity_poly.entity_id
_entity_poly.type
_entity_poly.pdbx_seq_one_letter_code
_entity_poly.pdbx_strand_id
1 'polypeptide(L)'
;MNVNKEKFLLEEGITYLNHGSFGACPKIVFQDYQNWQARLEKQPVQFFTNEVYQALKNSRISLAEFLGCNQDELLFFQNPTTAVSNIIYNLDLEPNDEVLMTDHEYGALVRAWNAWGKKQNIHIKYAEINLPLESKDHFFEDFCKKITSKTKVIFLSHITSPTGLVFPIQDIIDFAKQRKILTIVDGAHAPGHIDLNIHKLECDFYTGALHKWMCGPKGTSFLFVKKEHQKWMKPVIYSWGKYGDDPENSEFLQDFQWQGTRDMSAFLTIPKIIEFFKTDLEHFQKHSRKLILNSRNQFQHILKTDPITVGDIFLGQMISFFLPKNIDTNLKSILWKEHKIEIPIFEWKNRKLIRLSTYAYNDQKDINSLMNALQPII
;
A
#
# COMPACT_ATOMS: atom_id res chain seq x y z
N MET A 1 4.47 -9.67 25.48
CA MET A 1 3.02 -9.82 25.18
C MET A 1 2.91 -10.94 24.18
N ASN A 2 2.22 -12.02 24.50
CA ASN A 2 1.94 -13.06 23.52
C ASN A 2 0.94 -12.49 22.51
N VAL A 3 1.40 -12.38 21.31
CA VAL A 3 0.57 -11.94 20.19
C VAL A 3 -0.36 -13.09 19.85
N ASN A 4 -1.65 -12.82 19.89
CA ASN A 4 -2.70 -13.79 19.58
C ASN A 4 -2.69 -14.19 18.08
N LYS A 5 -1.68 -14.98 17.68
CA LYS A 5 -1.61 -15.59 16.33
C LYS A 5 -2.90 -16.35 16.01
N GLU A 6 -3.53 -16.90 17.05
CA GLU A 6 -4.83 -17.59 17.02
C GLU A 6 -5.99 -16.74 16.49
N LYS A 7 -5.90 -15.41 16.57
CA LYS A 7 -6.93 -14.51 15.99
C LYS A 7 -6.89 -14.47 14.47
N PHE A 8 -5.80 -14.93 13.84
CA PHE A 8 -5.60 -14.87 12.39
C PHE A 8 -5.82 -16.23 11.73
N LEU A 9 -6.10 -16.20 10.40
CA LEU A 9 -6.25 -17.39 9.56
C LEU A 9 -4.91 -17.91 9.01
N LEU A 10 -3.83 -17.70 9.75
CA LEU A 10 -2.52 -18.22 9.36
C LEU A 10 -2.43 -19.72 9.69
N GLU A 11 -1.77 -20.45 8.82
CA GLU A 11 -1.46 -21.86 9.01
C GLU A 11 -0.55 -22.05 10.24
N GLU A 12 -0.81 -23.09 11.02
CA GLU A 12 0.00 -23.41 12.20
C GLU A 12 1.41 -23.87 11.81
N GLY A 13 2.38 -23.60 12.70
CA GLY A 13 3.78 -24.00 12.49
C GLY A 13 4.56 -23.12 11.51
N ILE A 14 3.94 -22.10 10.88
CA ILE A 14 4.64 -21.20 9.97
C ILE A 14 5.17 -19.96 10.72
N THR A 15 6.42 -19.60 10.48
CA THR A 15 6.99 -18.30 10.79
C THR A 15 6.70 -17.33 9.66
N TYR A 16 5.64 -16.51 9.83
CA TYR A 16 5.16 -15.61 8.77
C TYR A 16 5.75 -14.21 8.94
N LEU A 17 6.80 -13.91 8.16
CA LEU A 17 7.55 -12.64 8.15
C LEU A 17 7.31 -11.83 6.86
N ASN A 18 6.15 -12.05 6.23
CA ASN A 18 5.77 -11.48 4.94
C ASN A 18 4.44 -10.71 4.99
N HIS A 19 4.10 -10.09 6.12
CA HIS A 19 2.85 -9.35 6.26
C HIS A 19 2.70 -8.24 5.20
N GLY A 20 3.79 -7.55 4.88
CA GLY A 20 3.81 -6.46 3.90
C GLY A 20 3.40 -6.85 2.47
N SER A 21 3.47 -8.13 2.08
CA SER A 21 3.04 -8.53 0.73
C SER A 21 1.52 -8.51 0.59
N PHE A 22 0.78 -9.20 1.48
CA PHE A 22 -0.67 -9.39 1.33
C PHE A 22 -1.47 -9.22 2.62
N GLY A 23 -0.83 -9.07 3.77
CA GLY A 23 -1.47 -9.06 5.08
C GLY A 23 -2.05 -10.44 5.47
N ALA A 24 -2.35 -10.61 6.75
CA ALA A 24 -3.11 -11.74 7.26
C ALA A 24 -4.50 -11.25 7.70
N CYS A 25 -5.57 -11.95 7.32
CA CYS A 25 -6.92 -11.55 7.71
C CYS A 25 -7.28 -12.17 9.07
N PRO A 26 -7.78 -11.40 10.05
CA PRO A 26 -8.28 -11.92 11.30
C PRO A 26 -9.58 -12.73 11.11
N LYS A 27 -9.77 -13.76 11.92
CA LYS A 27 -10.97 -14.62 11.86
C LYS A 27 -12.29 -13.83 11.96
N ILE A 28 -12.35 -12.85 12.87
CA ILE A 28 -13.56 -12.04 13.07
C ILE A 28 -13.86 -11.13 11.86
N VAL A 29 -12.85 -10.57 11.23
CA VAL A 29 -12.98 -9.75 10.01
C VAL A 29 -13.39 -10.63 8.82
N PHE A 30 -12.79 -11.82 8.71
CA PHE A 30 -13.15 -12.78 7.66
C PHE A 30 -14.58 -13.29 7.82
N GLN A 31 -15.03 -13.53 9.07
CA GLN A 31 -16.42 -13.91 9.33
C GLN A 31 -17.41 -12.82 8.93
N ASP A 32 -17.11 -11.55 9.21
CA ASP A 32 -17.95 -10.43 8.77
C ASP A 32 -18.04 -10.36 7.24
N TYR A 33 -16.90 -10.54 6.55
CA TYR A 33 -16.84 -10.63 5.10
C TYR A 33 -17.75 -11.74 4.54
N GLN A 34 -17.69 -12.96 5.14
CA GLN A 34 -18.56 -14.08 4.75
C GLN A 34 -20.03 -13.81 5.04
N ASN A 35 -20.35 -13.09 6.12
CA ASN A 35 -21.71 -12.71 6.43
C ASN A 35 -22.30 -11.77 5.36
N TRP A 36 -21.52 -10.83 4.85
CA TRP A 36 -21.93 -9.98 3.73
C TRP A 36 -22.14 -10.79 2.44
N GLN A 37 -21.27 -11.74 2.13
CA GLN A 37 -21.45 -12.65 0.98
C GLN A 37 -22.75 -13.47 1.12
N ALA A 38 -22.98 -14.05 2.27
CA ALA A 38 -24.21 -14.81 2.54
C ALA A 38 -25.46 -13.92 2.47
N ARG A 39 -25.36 -12.64 2.92
CA ARG A 39 -26.45 -11.67 2.82
C ARG A 39 -26.80 -11.34 1.38
N LEU A 40 -25.78 -11.13 0.54
CA LEU A 40 -25.93 -10.89 -0.89
C LEU A 40 -26.68 -12.04 -1.56
N GLU A 41 -26.22 -13.28 -1.35
CA GLU A 41 -26.80 -14.47 -1.99
C GLU A 41 -28.21 -14.82 -1.47
N LYS A 42 -28.54 -14.38 -0.27
CA LYS A 42 -29.84 -14.64 0.33
C LYS A 42 -30.99 -13.90 -0.36
N GLN A 43 -30.74 -12.68 -0.84
CA GLN A 43 -31.71 -11.88 -1.61
C GLN A 43 -30.97 -10.89 -2.53
N PRO A 44 -30.44 -11.36 -3.68
CA PRO A 44 -29.54 -10.56 -4.52
C PRO A 44 -30.17 -9.27 -5.05
N VAL A 45 -31.45 -9.32 -5.46
CA VAL A 45 -32.12 -8.13 -6.00
C VAL A 45 -32.27 -7.05 -4.93
N GLN A 46 -32.81 -7.39 -3.77
CA GLN A 46 -32.98 -6.42 -2.67
C GLN A 46 -31.63 -5.88 -2.19
N PHE A 47 -30.63 -6.74 -2.16
CA PHE A 47 -29.28 -6.31 -1.80
C PHE A 47 -28.73 -5.26 -2.76
N PHE A 48 -28.75 -5.53 -4.05
CA PHE A 48 -28.17 -4.61 -5.05
C PHE A 48 -29.00 -3.36 -5.32
N THR A 49 -30.32 -3.41 -5.15
CA THR A 49 -31.19 -2.24 -5.42
C THR A 49 -31.42 -1.37 -4.19
N ASN A 50 -31.30 -1.90 -2.98
CA ASN A 50 -31.71 -1.15 -1.78
C ASN A 50 -30.60 -1.09 -0.69
N GLU A 51 -29.84 -2.16 -0.45
CA GLU A 51 -28.98 -2.26 0.73
C GLU A 51 -27.52 -1.82 0.46
N VAL A 52 -26.97 -2.19 -0.69
CA VAL A 52 -25.53 -2.04 -0.99
C VAL A 52 -25.06 -0.60 -0.92
N TYR A 53 -25.85 0.35 -1.40
CA TYR A 53 -25.46 1.76 -1.47
C TYR A 53 -25.30 2.38 -0.07
N GLN A 54 -26.26 2.12 0.83
CA GLN A 54 -26.16 2.60 2.20
C GLN A 54 -24.98 1.93 2.95
N ALA A 55 -24.74 0.65 2.71
CA ALA A 55 -23.62 -0.08 3.29
C ALA A 55 -22.28 0.44 2.77
N LEU A 56 -22.15 0.75 1.47
CA LEU A 56 -20.97 1.39 0.89
C LEU A 56 -20.75 2.79 1.47
N LYS A 57 -21.80 3.58 1.63
CA LYS A 57 -21.73 4.90 2.26
C LYS A 57 -21.22 4.80 3.70
N ASN A 58 -21.71 3.88 4.50
CA ASN A 58 -21.24 3.65 5.86
C ASN A 58 -19.75 3.26 5.87
N SER A 59 -19.33 2.45 4.92
CA SER A 59 -17.91 2.09 4.74
C SER A 59 -17.04 3.30 4.38
N ARG A 60 -17.52 4.19 3.50
CA ARG A 60 -16.80 5.43 3.16
C ARG A 60 -16.70 6.37 4.36
N ILE A 61 -17.79 6.56 5.13
CA ILE A 61 -17.78 7.39 6.34
C ILE A 61 -16.71 6.88 7.31
N SER A 62 -16.78 5.59 7.67
CA SER A 62 -15.81 4.99 8.60
C SER A 62 -14.36 5.12 8.12
N LEU A 63 -14.14 4.91 6.81
CA LEU A 63 -12.80 5.02 6.24
C LEU A 63 -12.31 6.47 6.18
N ALA A 64 -13.18 7.42 5.85
CA ALA A 64 -12.85 8.83 5.82
C ALA A 64 -12.43 9.37 7.19
N GLU A 65 -13.17 9.00 8.23
CA GLU A 65 -12.82 9.32 9.63
C GLU A 65 -11.46 8.74 10.02
N PHE A 66 -11.18 7.51 9.61
CA PHE A 66 -9.90 6.85 9.90
C PHE A 66 -8.71 7.51 9.16
N LEU A 67 -8.94 7.94 7.92
CA LEU A 67 -7.89 8.52 7.05
C LEU A 67 -7.76 10.06 7.20
N GLY A 68 -8.69 10.71 7.90
CA GLY A 68 -8.72 12.17 8.05
C GLY A 68 -9.01 12.90 6.73
N CYS A 69 -10.06 12.46 6.01
CA CYS A 69 -10.52 13.10 4.77
C CYS A 69 -12.06 13.09 4.68
N ASN A 70 -12.66 13.63 3.60
CA ASN A 70 -14.10 13.58 3.40
C ASN A 70 -14.51 12.27 2.72
N GLN A 71 -15.67 11.74 3.11
CA GLN A 71 -16.23 10.53 2.50
C GLN A 71 -16.46 10.67 0.98
N ASP A 72 -16.79 11.86 0.51
CA ASP A 72 -17.07 12.15 -0.91
C ASP A 72 -15.79 12.25 -1.76
N GLU A 73 -14.63 12.13 -1.15
CA GLU A 73 -13.32 12.08 -1.81
C GLU A 73 -12.79 10.64 -1.94
N LEU A 74 -13.53 9.64 -1.44
CA LEU A 74 -13.09 8.24 -1.41
C LEU A 74 -13.86 7.36 -2.40
N LEU A 75 -13.11 6.59 -3.16
CA LEU A 75 -13.59 5.53 -4.05
C LEU A 75 -13.01 4.18 -3.60
N PHE A 76 -13.76 3.10 -3.81
CA PHE A 76 -13.29 1.75 -3.53
C PHE A 76 -12.75 1.06 -4.78
N PHE A 77 -11.58 0.44 -4.63
CA PHE A 77 -10.93 -0.37 -5.66
C PHE A 77 -10.44 -1.70 -5.07
N GLN A 78 -10.28 -2.71 -5.93
CA GLN A 78 -9.78 -4.01 -5.49
C GLN A 78 -8.32 -3.94 -5.00
N ASN A 79 -7.54 -3.03 -5.57
CA ASN A 79 -6.12 -2.85 -5.24
C ASN A 79 -5.62 -1.48 -5.72
N PRO A 80 -4.48 -0.99 -5.18
CA PRO A 80 -3.88 0.27 -5.59
C PRO A 80 -3.51 0.34 -7.08
N THR A 81 -3.12 -0.78 -7.69
CA THR A 81 -2.77 -0.81 -9.12
C THR A 81 -3.95 -0.40 -10.00
N THR A 82 -5.14 -0.92 -9.72
CA THR A 82 -6.36 -0.54 -10.43
C THR A 82 -6.73 0.92 -10.16
N ALA A 83 -6.58 1.38 -8.92
CA ALA A 83 -6.84 2.78 -8.53
C ALA A 83 -5.93 3.75 -9.30
N VAL A 84 -4.61 3.54 -9.28
CA VAL A 84 -3.64 4.37 -10.00
C VAL A 84 -3.85 4.31 -11.51
N SER A 85 -4.20 3.14 -12.07
CA SER A 85 -4.51 3.02 -13.50
C SER A 85 -5.69 3.89 -13.90
N ASN A 86 -6.72 4.01 -13.05
CA ASN A 86 -7.82 4.94 -13.30
C ASN A 86 -7.36 6.40 -13.34
N ILE A 87 -6.40 6.82 -12.52
CA ILE A 87 -5.84 8.17 -12.60
C ILE A 87 -5.06 8.32 -13.91
N ILE A 88 -4.15 7.39 -14.21
CA ILE A 88 -3.29 7.43 -15.40
C ILE A 88 -4.10 7.62 -16.69
N TYR A 89 -5.20 6.88 -16.84
CA TYR A 89 -6.07 6.97 -18.03
C TYR A 89 -6.87 8.27 -18.12
N ASN A 90 -6.96 9.04 -17.04
CA ASN A 90 -7.65 10.33 -16.98
C ASN A 90 -6.71 11.53 -17.14
N LEU A 91 -5.40 11.32 -17.13
CA LEU A 91 -4.45 12.42 -17.28
C LEU A 91 -4.48 12.98 -18.71
N ASP A 92 -4.63 14.29 -18.79
CA ASP A 92 -4.56 15.07 -20.02
C ASP A 92 -3.20 15.80 -20.04
N LEU A 93 -2.19 15.12 -20.58
CA LEU A 93 -0.81 15.62 -20.70
C LEU A 93 -0.44 15.77 -22.18
N GLU A 94 0.36 16.80 -22.45
CA GLU A 94 0.87 17.04 -23.80
C GLU A 94 2.06 16.13 -24.14
N PRO A 95 2.25 15.76 -25.42
CA PRO A 95 3.44 15.02 -25.83
C PRO A 95 4.74 15.71 -25.36
N ASN A 96 5.66 14.93 -24.79
CA ASN A 96 6.92 15.35 -24.17
C ASN A 96 6.78 15.98 -22.76
N ASP A 97 5.60 16.03 -22.16
CA ASP A 97 5.47 16.26 -20.74
C ASP A 97 6.15 15.12 -19.94
N GLU A 98 6.46 15.40 -18.69
CA GLU A 98 7.20 14.47 -17.84
C GLU A 98 6.37 14.05 -16.62
N VAL A 99 6.40 12.76 -16.32
CA VAL A 99 6.00 12.17 -15.03
C VAL A 99 7.28 11.78 -14.29
N LEU A 100 7.49 12.36 -13.12
CA LEU A 100 8.64 12.05 -12.27
C LEU A 100 8.23 11.09 -11.15
N MET A 101 8.99 10.02 -10.98
CA MET A 101 8.82 9.05 -9.90
C MET A 101 10.18 8.68 -9.31
N THR A 102 10.18 7.95 -8.18
CA THR A 102 11.43 7.41 -7.65
C THR A 102 11.78 6.09 -8.33
N ASP A 103 13.02 5.67 -8.23
CA ASP A 103 13.48 4.35 -8.67
C ASP A 103 13.17 3.23 -7.64
N HIS A 104 12.43 3.54 -6.56
CA HIS A 104 11.94 2.62 -5.54
C HIS A 104 10.46 2.23 -5.71
N GLU A 105 9.83 2.61 -6.81
CA GLU A 105 8.39 2.40 -6.99
C GLU A 105 8.02 0.92 -7.19
N TYR A 106 6.77 0.60 -6.91
CA TYR A 106 6.24 -0.75 -7.09
C TYR A 106 6.25 -1.16 -8.57
N GLY A 107 6.87 -2.30 -8.87
CA GLY A 107 7.14 -2.73 -10.25
C GLY A 107 5.91 -2.80 -11.17
N ALA A 108 4.72 -3.17 -10.65
CA ALA A 108 3.51 -3.18 -11.47
C ALA A 108 3.07 -1.77 -11.88
N LEU A 109 3.23 -0.77 -11.00
CA LEU A 109 2.92 0.62 -11.31
C LEU A 109 3.96 1.25 -12.23
N VAL A 110 5.25 0.91 -12.05
CA VAL A 110 6.30 1.27 -13.03
C VAL A 110 5.95 0.77 -14.42
N ARG A 111 5.47 -0.47 -14.56
CA ARG A 111 5.03 -1.02 -15.85
C ARG A 111 3.81 -0.28 -16.41
N ALA A 112 2.83 0.04 -15.56
CA ALA A 112 1.64 0.76 -15.99
C ALA A 112 1.99 2.16 -16.53
N TRP A 113 2.81 2.93 -15.79
CA TRP A 113 3.29 4.24 -16.21
C TRP A 113 4.10 4.20 -17.51
N ASN A 114 5.04 3.26 -17.63
CA ASN A 114 5.85 3.13 -18.85
C ASN A 114 5.02 2.73 -20.07
N ALA A 115 4.05 1.82 -19.91
CA ALA A 115 3.19 1.41 -21.00
C ALA A 115 2.29 2.56 -21.49
N TRP A 116 1.69 3.30 -20.57
CA TRP A 116 0.87 4.47 -20.89
C TRP A 116 1.73 5.60 -21.47
N GLY A 117 2.85 5.94 -20.85
CA GLY A 117 3.75 7.00 -21.30
C GLY A 117 4.25 6.75 -22.73
N LYS A 118 4.61 5.51 -23.05
CA LYS A 118 4.98 5.12 -24.41
C LYS A 118 3.84 5.37 -25.41
N LYS A 119 2.59 5.04 -25.03
CA LYS A 119 1.42 5.21 -25.89
C LYS A 119 1.09 6.69 -26.13
N GLN A 120 1.28 7.54 -25.11
CA GLN A 120 0.93 8.97 -25.16
C GLN A 120 2.10 9.89 -25.50
N ASN A 121 3.29 9.33 -25.74
CA ASN A 121 4.54 10.09 -25.93
C ASN A 121 4.91 10.99 -24.72
N ILE A 122 4.70 10.48 -23.52
CA ILE A 122 5.03 11.11 -22.23
C ILE A 122 6.33 10.51 -21.70
N HIS A 123 7.21 11.35 -21.16
CA HIS A 123 8.48 10.91 -20.61
C HIS A 123 8.35 10.49 -19.15
N ILE A 124 8.58 9.21 -18.85
CA ILE A 124 8.65 8.72 -17.48
C ILE A 124 10.09 8.87 -16.99
N LYS A 125 10.30 9.76 -16.02
CA LYS A 125 11.60 10.08 -15.41
C LYS A 125 11.74 9.45 -14.03
N TYR A 126 12.97 9.12 -13.67
CA TYR A 126 13.27 8.50 -12.38
C TYR A 126 14.26 9.37 -11.59
N ALA A 127 13.87 9.71 -10.38
CA ALA A 127 14.78 10.23 -9.38
C ALA A 127 15.47 9.05 -8.68
N GLU A 128 16.77 8.97 -8.81
CA GLU A 128 17.56 7.97 -8.10
C GLU A 128 17.74 8.40 -6.66
N ILE A 129 17.18 7.62 -5.75
CA ILE A 129 17.33 7.84 -4.29
C ILE A 129 18.51 7.01 -3.83
N ASN A 130 19.56 7.71 -3.37
CA ASN A 130 20.77 7.07 -2.93
C ASN A 130 20.57 6.28 -1.63
N LEU A 131 21.20 5.11 -1.52
CA LEU A 131 21.23 4.30 -0.33
C LEU A 131 22.67 4.22 0.22
N PRO A 132 22.83 4.22 1.55
CA PRO A 132 21.77 4.26 2.56
C PRO A 132 21.05 5.61 2.59
N LEU A 133 19.71 5.58 2.83
CA LEU A 133 18.96 6.82 3.04
C LEU A 133 19.38 7.44 4.37
N GLU A 134 19.97 8.63 4.32
CA GLU A 134 20.61 9.27 5.48
C GLU A 134 19.74 10.34 6.13
N SER A 135 19.12 11.22 5.33
CA SER A 135 18.34 12.35 5.84
C SER A 135 17.16 12.69 4.93
N LYS A 136 16.23 13.49 5.47
CA LYS A 136 15.12 14.04 4.69
C LYS A 136 15.61 15.01 3.64
N ASP A 137 16.62 15.81 3.97
CA ASP A 137 17.17 16.81 3.06
C ASP A 137 17.83 16.15 1.85
N HIS A 138 18.63 15.08 2.04
CA HIS A 138 19.20 14.32 0.93
C HIS A 138 18.12 13.70 0.06
N PHE A 139 17.04 13.14 0.65
CA PHE A 139 15.93 12.63 -0.14
C PHE A 139 15.28 13.72 -0.98
N PHE A 140 15.02 14.88 -0.37
CA PHE A 140 14.41 16.02 -1.06
C PHE A 140 15.30 16.54 -2.20
N GLU A 141 16.58 16.72 -1.95
CA GLU A 141 17.55 17.17 -2.95
C GLU A 141 17.68 16.17 -4.10
N ASP A 142 17.82 14.86 -3.80
CA ASP A 142 17.92 13.80 -4.80
C ASP A 142 16.69 13.75 -5.71
N PHE A 143 15.51 13.96 -5.14
CA PHE A 143 14.29 13.98 -5.89
C PHE A 143 14.13 15.28 -6.70
N CYS A 144 14.25 16.43 -6.06
CA CYS A 144 13.95 17.73 -6.68
C CYS A 144 14.90 18.11 -7.80
N LYS A 145 16.17 17.69 -7.77
CA LYS A 145 17.13 17.94 -8.87
C LYS A 145 16.71 17.34 -10.21
N LYS A 146 15.76 16.41 -10.23
CA LYS A 146 15.22 15.80 -11.46
C LYS A 146 13.96 16.50 -12.00
N ILE A 147 13.41 17.46 -11.25
CA ILE A 147 12.24 18.24 -11.67
C ILE A 147 12.67 19.25 -12.74
N THR A 148 11.91 19.31 -13.82
CA THR A 148 12.12 20.27 -14.93
C THR A 148 10.84 21.11 -15.16
N SER A 149 10.89 22.06 -16.08
CA SER A 149 9.70 22.82 -16.51
C SER A 149 8.63 21.97 -17.20
N LYS A 150 9.01 20.75 -17.66
CA LYS A 150 8.12 19.78 -18.31
C LYS A 150 7.47 18.80 -17.32
N THR A 151 7.94 18.76 -16.07
CA THR A 151 7.35 17.89 -15.05
C THR A 151 5.95 18.37 -14.69
N LYS A 152 4.94 17.56 -15.01
CA LYS A 152 3.51 17.85 -14.77
C LYS A 152 2.91 16.99 -13.67
N VAL A 153 3.49 15.81 -13.45
CA VAL A 153 3.02 14.84 -12.47
C VAL A 153 4.20 14.32 -11.66
N ILE A 154 4.04 14.24 -10.36
CA ILE A 154 4.90 13.50 -9.45
C ILE A 154 4.11 12.29 -8.95
N PHE A 155 4.68 11.09 -9.16
CA PHE A 155 4.19 9.84 -8.62
C PHE A 155 5.21 9.26 -7.66
N LEU A 156 4.82 9.00 -6.41
CA LEU A 156 5.75 8.46 -5.41
C LEU A 156 5.08 7.57 -4.37
N SER A 157 5.80 6.55 -3.92
CA SER A 157 5.39 5.70 -2.81
C SER A 157 5.59 6.42 -1.47
N HIS A 158 4.59 6.35 -0.57
CA HIS A 158 4.75 6.79 0.83
C HIS A 158 5.63 5.81 1.62
N ILE A 159 5.42 4.49 1.39
CA ILE A 159 6.30 3.44 1.90
C ILE A 159 6.65 2.52 0.74
N THR A 160 7.92 2.39 0.47
CA THR A 160 8.43 1.69 -0.70
C THR A 160 8.28 0.17 -0.59
N SER A 161 7.82 -0.46 -1.67
CA SER A 161 7.69 -1.91 -1.71
C SER A 161 9.06 -2.64 -1.69
N PRO A 162 10.06 -2.27 -2.51
CA PRO A 162 11.32 -3.02 -2.54
C PRO A 162 12.18 -2.83 -1.29
N THR A 163 12.27 -1.63 -0.74
CA THR A 163 13.22 -1.30 0.32
C THR A 163 12.59 -1.18 1.71
N GLY A 164 11.25 -1.05 1.79
CA GLY A 164 10.53 -0.93 3.05
C GLY A 164 10.72 0.42 3.74
N LEU A 165 11.21 1.43 3.02
CA LEU A 165 11.48 2.76 3.54
C LEU A 165 10.20 3.60 3.60
N VAL A 166 10.01 4.31 4.69
CA VAL A 166 9.03 5.38 4.83
C VAL A 166 9.65 6.65 4.25
N PHE A 167 9.17 7.10 3.11
CA PHE A 167 9.67 8.30 2.47
C PHE A 167 9.07 9.57 3.10
N PRO A 168 9.89 10.63 3.30
CA PRO A 168 9.43 11.92 3.83
C PRO A 168 8.78 12.75 2.71
N ILE A 169 7.56 12.34 2.30
CA ILE A 169 6.90 12.86 1.09
C ILE A 169 6.34 14.28 1.23
N GLN A 170 6.16 14.78 2.47
CA GLN A 170 5.49 16.07 2.70
C GLN A 170 6.19 17.22 1.98
N ASP A 171 7.51 17.33 2.11
CA ASP A 171 8.27 18.43 1.52
C ASP A 171 8.20 18.41 -0.02
N ILE A 172 8.11 17.19 -0.63
CA ILE A 172 7.91 17.03 -2.08
C ILE A 172 6.51 17.49 -2.50
N ILE A 173 5.48 17.15 -1.72
CA ILE A 173 4.09 17.56 -2.00
C ILE A 173 3.98 19.08 -1.93
N ASP A 174 4.53 19.70 -0.89
CA ASP A 174 4.52 21.16 -0.70
C ASP A 174 5.25 21.88 -1.84
N PHE A 175 6.39 21.34 -2.26
CA PHE A 175 7.15 21.85 -3.40
C PHE A 175 6.38 21.71 -4.73
N ALA A 176 5.73 20.58 -4.96
CA ALA A 176 4.90 20.33 -6.14
C ALA A 176 3.71 21.29 -6.22
N LYS A 177 3.01 21.49 -5.09
CA LYS A 177 1.88 22.41 -4.97
C LYS A 177 2.25 23.84 -5.37
N GLN A 178 3.40 24.35 -4.89
CA GLN A 178 3.89 25.69 -5.26
C GLN A 178 4.14 25.84 -6.76
N ARG A 179 4.41 24.74 -7.47
CA ARG A 179 4.71 24.70 -8.90
C ARG A 179 3.54 24.21 -9.75
N LYS A 180 2.40 23.95 -9.15
CA LYS A 180 1.20 23.38 -9.81
C LYS A 180 1.50 22.05 -10.51
N ILE A 181 2.36 21.24 -9.92
CA ILE A 181 2.65 19.87 -10.35
C ILE A 181 1.70 18.93 -9.62
N LEU A 182 0.98 18.09 -10.34
CA LEU A 182 0.03 17.13 -9.80
C LEU A 182 0.75 16.05 -8.99
N THR A 183 0.22 15.71 -7.81
CA THR A 183 0.80 14.72 -6.92
C THR A 183 -0.08 13.47 -6.79
N ILE A 184 0.49 12.31 -7.06
CA ILE A 184 -0.16 11.01 -6.94
C ILE A 184 0.67 10.15 -5.99
N VAL A 185 0.10 9.79 -4.84
CA VAL A 185 0.81 9.04 -3.80
C VAL A 185 0.34 7.58 -3.77
N ASP A 186 1.28 6.66 -3.97
CA ASP A 186 1.06 5.24 -3.67
C ASP A 186 1.29 4.98 -2.18
N GLY A 187 0.21 4.99 -1.43
CA GLY A 187 0.17 4.64 -0.02
C GLY A 187 -0.19 3.18 0.25
N ALA A 188 0.05 2.25 -0.69
CA ALA A 188 -0.34 0.84 -0.54
C ALA A 188 0.11 0.20 0.77
N HIS A 189 1.19 0.68 1.37
CA HIS A 189 1.71 0.19 2.64
C HIS A 189 1.44 1.11 3.83
N ALA A 190 0.77 2.24 3.67
CA ALA A 190 0.65 3.25 4.71
C ALA A 190 -0.51 3.04 5.71
N PRO A 191 -1.77 2.76 5.29
CA PRO A 191 -2.87 2.55 6.24
C PRO A 191 -2.57 1.40 7.20
N GLY A 192 -2.64 1.67 8.51
CA GLY A 192 -2.32 0.70 9.56
C GLY A 192 -0.83 0.43 9.79
N HIS A 193 0.06 1.02 8.99
CA HIS A 193 1.51 0.91 9.14
C HIS A 193 2.12 2.14 9.82
N ILE A 194 1.65 3.31 9.44
CA ILE A 194 2.03 4.61 10.00
C ILE A 194 0.78 5.44 10.30
N ASP A 195 0.92 6.47 11.11
CA ASP A 195 -0.13 7.46 11.31
C ASP A 195 -0.37 8.20 10.00
N LEU A 196 -1.62 8.24 9.56
CA LEU A 196 -2.00 8.81 8.27
C LEU A 196 -3.15 9.79 8.43
N ASN A 197 -2.96 11.00 7.89
CA ASN A 197 -4.03 11.98 7.70
C ASN A 197 -3.88 12.56 6.30
N ILE A 198 -4.77 12.17 5.39
CA ILE A 198 -4.65 12.52 3.96
C ILE A 198 -4.85 14.00 3.72
N HIS A 199 -5.79 14.66 4.42
CA HIS A 199 -5.97 16.11 4.27
C HIS A 199 -4.75 16.91 4.70
N LYS A 200 -4.02 16.46 5.74
CA LYS A 200 -2.79 17.15 6.17
C LYS A 200 -1.65 17.01 5.16
N LEU A 201 -1.64 15.94 4.37
CA LEU A 201 -0.66 15.77 3.30
C LEU A 201 -0.90 16.73 2.14
N GLU A 202 -2.15 17.16 1.91
CA GLU A 202 -2.55 18.06 0.82
C GLU A 202 -2.19 17.55 -0.60
N CYS A 203 -1.96 16.24 -0.78
CA CYS A 203 -1.75 15.64 -2.10
C CYS A 203 -3.04 15.61 -2.92
N ASP A 204 -2.90 15.50 -4.25
CA ASP A 204 -4.05 15.51 -5.16
C ASP A 204 -4.76 14.15 -5.21
N PHE A 205 -3.96 13.07 -5.20
CA PHE A 205 -4.44 11.69 -5.19
C PHE A 205 -3.65 10.86 -4.19
N TYR A 206 -4.36 9.96 -3.50
CA TYR A 206 -3.75 9.01 -2.59
C TYR A 206 -4.45 7.65 -2.69
N THR A 207 -3.71 6.57 -2.88
CA THR A 207 -4.29 5.23 -2.81
C THR A 207 -3.69 4.44 -1.64
N GLY A 208 -4.47 3.49 -1.10
CA GLY A 208 -4.00 2.63 -0.01
C GLY A 208 -4.64 1.25 -0.04
N ALA A 209 -3.92 0.24 0.43
CA ALA A 209 -4.40 -1.13 0.52
C ALA A 209 -4.86 -1.45 1.95
N LEU A 210 -6.15 -1.72 2.14
CA LEU A 210 -6.68 -2.14 3.43
C LEU A 210 -6.43 -3.64 3.71
N HIS A 211 -6.17 -4.43 2.66
CA HIS A 211 -5.84 -5.85 2.78
C HIS A 211 -4.38 -6.14 3.18
N LYS A 212 -3.56 -5.09 3.42
CA LYS A 212 -2.20 -5.23 3.96
C LYS A 212 -2.21 -4.98 5.47
N TRP A 213 -1.78 -3.81 5.92
CA TRP A 213 -1.55 -3.49 7.33
C TRP A 213 -2.82 -3.25 8.15
N MET A 214 -3.95 -3.01 7.48
CA MET A 214 -5.28 -2.99 8.11
C MET A 214 -5.92 -4.39 8.20
N CYS A 215 -5.28 -5.43 7.65
CA CYS A 215 -5.73 -6.83 7.73
C CYS A 215 -7.09 -7.14 7.08
N GLY A 216 -7.57 -6.32 6.17
CA GLY A 216 -8.83 -6.56 5.45
C GLY A 216 -8.78 -7.79 4.53
N PRO A 217 -9.95 -8.27 4.07
CA PRO A 217 -10.02 -9.27 3.00
C PRO A 217 -9.29 -8.80 1.75
N LYS A 218 -8.76 -9.75 0.97
CA LYS A 218 -8.11 -9.43 -0.32
C LYS A 218 -9.15 -8.79 -1.26
N GLY A 219 -8.69 -7.79 -2.02
CA GLY A 219 -9.60 -7.00 -2.85
C GLY A 219 -10.16 -5.75 -2.16
N THR A 220 -9.57 -5.30 -1.04
CA THR A 220 -9.99 -4.10 -0.30
C THR A 220 -8.93 -3.01 -0.39
N SER A 221 -9.23 -1.93 -1.09
CA SER A 221 -8.37 -0.77 -1.32
C SER A 221 -9.22 0.47 -1.57
N PHE A 222 -8.62 1.64 -1.53
CA PHE A 222 -9.29 2.91 -1.81
C PHE A 222 -8.44 3.81 -2.70
N LEU A 223 -9.12 4.79 -3.30
CA LEU A 223 -8.54 5.95 -3.95
C LEU A 223 -9.16 7.21 -3.33
N PHE A 224 -8.32 8.08 -2.80
CA PHE A 224 -8.67 9.45 -2.46
C PHE A 224 -8.46 10.33 -3.68
N VAL A 225 -9.45 11.14 -4.00
CA VAL A 225 -9.44 12.14 -5.09
C VAL A 225 -9.85 13.48 -4.53
N LYS A 226 -8.92 14.42 -4.50
CA LYS A 226 -9.18 15.78 -4.02
C LYS A 226 -10.33 16.40 -4.78
N LYS A 227 -11.22 17.11 -4.10
CA LYS A 227 -12.50 17.62 -4.64
C LYS A 227 -12.37 18.33 -5.98
N GLU A 228 -11.34 19.12 -6.18
CA GLU A 228 -11.11 19.90 -7.40
C GLU A 228 -10.85 19.05 -8.64
N HIS A 229 -10.39 17.80 -8.46
CA HIS A 229 -10.09 16.87 -9.54
C HIS A 229 -11.26 15.98 -9.92
N GLN A 230 -12.29 15.86 -9.08
CA GLN A 230 -13.43 14.96 -9.33
C GLN A 230 -14.18 15.26 -10.62
N LYS A 231 -14.23 16.54 -11.02
CA LYS A 231 -14.96 16.97 -12.21
C LYS A 231 -14.44 16.41 -13.54
N TRP A 232 -13.14 16.12 -13.63
CA TRP A 232 -12.53 15.57 -14.84
C TRP A 232 -12.22 14.08 -14.74
N MET A 233 -12.24 13.51 -13.52
CA MET A 233 -12.10 12.08 -13.36
C MET A 233 -13.33 11.34 -13.93
N LYS A 234 -13.05 10.32 -14.76
CA LYS A 234 -14.05 9.41 -15.33
C LYS A 234 -13.67 7.97 -15.08
N PRO A 235 -14.62 7.06 -14.85
CA PRO A 235 -14.30 5.65 -14.67
C PRO A 235 -13.76 5.04 -15.96
N VAL A 236 -12.77 4.18 -15.87
CA VAL A 236 -12.28 3.40 -17.03
C VAL A 236 -13.36 2.39 -17.49
N ILE A 237 -14.16 1.92 -16.55
CA ILE A 237 -15.29 1.03 -16.82
C ILE A 237 -16.59 1.81 -16.60
N TYR A 238 -17.26 2.19 -17.67
CA TYR A 238 -18.60 2.77 -17.58
C TYR A 238 -19.64 1.68 -17.37
N SER A 239 -20.57 1.94 -16.46
CA SER A 239 -21.74 1.10 -16.20
C SER A 239 -22.96 2.01 -16.02
N TRP A 240 -23.91 1.64 -15.17
CA TRP A 240 -25.12 2.44 -14.93
C TRP A 240 -24.81 3.82 -14.38
N GLY A 241 -23.85 3.95 -13.44
CA GLY A 241 -23.42 5.23 -12.86
C GLY A 241 -24.61 6.08 -12.41
N LYS A 242 -24.63 7.33 -12.80
CA LYS A 242 -25.72 8.27 -12.51
C LYS A 242 -27.11 7.91 -13.09
N TYR A 243 -27.17 6.94 -13.98
CA TYR A 243 -28.42 6.44 -14.55
C TYR A 243 -28.97 5.21 -13.82
N GLY A 244 -28.28 4.74 -12.79
CA GLY A 244 -28.70 3.61 -11.95
C GLY A 244 -29.46 4.04 -10.69
N ASP A 245 -29.58 3.11 -9.76
CA ASP A 245 -30.36 3.27 -8.53
C ASP A 245 -29.55 3.90 -7.38
N ASP A 246 -28.29 4.29 -7.60
CA ASP A 246 -27.43 4.87 -6.57
C ASP A 246 -27.99 6.25 -6.12
N PRO A 247 -28.38 6.39 -4.83
CA PRO A 247 -29.02 7.60 -4.31
C PRO A 247 -28.01 8.73 -4.00
N GLU A 248 -26.71 8.54 -4.23
CA GLU A 248 -25.72 9.59 -3.96
C GLU A 248 -25.95 10.81 -4.86
N ASN A 249 -25.73 12.02 -4.31
CA ASN A 249 -25.89 13.26 -5.05
C ASN A 249 -24.69 13.61 -5.94
N SER A 250 -23.57 12.91 -5.79
CA SER A 250 -22.35 13.13 -6.55
C SER A 250 -22.28 12.24 -7.78
N GLU A 251 -22.35 12.80 -8.97
CA GLU A 251 -22.12 12.04 -10.22
C GLU A 251 -20.78 11.29 -10.20
N PHE A 252 -19.77 11.89 -9.60
CA PHE A 252 -18.46 11.25 -9.43
C PHE A 252 -18.56 9.94 -8.64
N LEU A 253 -19.26 9.94 -7.50
CA LEU A 253 -19.45 8.72 -6.71
C LEU A 253 -20.30 7.70 -7.46
N GLN A 254 -21.42 8.11 -8.03
CA GLN A 254 -22.31 7.24 -8.80
C GLN A 254 -21.58 6.54 -9.95
N ASP A 255 -20.81 7.29 -10.75
CA ASP A 255 -20.09 6.74 -11.90
C ASP A 255 -18.98 5.75 -11.49
N PHE A 256 -18.29 5.99 -10.38
CA PHE A 256 -17.21 5.12 -9.93
C PHE A 256 -17.65 3.96 -9.03
N GLN A 257 -18.73 4.12 -8.29
CA GLN A 257 -19.18 3.14 -7.30
C GLN A 257 -19.71 1.87 -7.96
N TRP A 258 -20.43 2.00 -9.07
CA TRP A 258 -21.01 0.90 -9.80
C TRP A 258 -20.31 0.64 -11.14
N GLN A 259 -19.33 -0.27 -11.12
CA GLN A 259 -18.56 -0.69 -12.30
C GLN A 259 -19.03 -2.03 -12.90
N GLY A 260 -20.31 -2.39 -12.69
CA GLY A 260 -20.89 -3.68 -13.06
C GLY A 260 -21.12 -4.57 -11.83
N THR A 261 -21.98 -5.57 -12.02
CA THR A 261 -22.36 -6.53 -10.97
C THR A 261 -21.15 -7.31 -10.50
N ARG A 262 -20.86 -7.24 -9.19
CA ARG A 262 -19.75 -7.96 -8.54
C ARG A 262 -19.99 -8.11 -7.05
N ASP A 263 -19.30 -9.03 -6.41
CA ASP A 263 -19.24 -9.10 -4.95
C ASP A 263 -18.53 -7.86 -4.38
N MET A 264 -19.25 -7.08 -3.57
CA MET A 264 -18.74 -5.89 -2.89
C MET A 264 -18.47 -6.13 -1.38
N SER A 265 -18.66 -7.34 -0.90
CA SER A 265 -18.60 -7.70 0.53
C SER A 265 -17.28 -7.27 1.19
N ALA A 266 -16.16 -7.33 0.46
CA ALA A 266 -14.87 -6.87 0.98
C ALA A 266 -14.87 -5.36 1.34
N PHE A 267 -15.60 -4.52 0.60
CA PHE A 267 -15.74 -3.10 0.91
C PHE A 267 -16.70 -2.87 2.07
N LEU A 268 -17.75 -3.69 2.16
CA LEU A 268 -18.76 -3.58 3.24
C LEU A 268 -18.20 -3.98 4.60
N THR A 269 -17.11 -4.77 4.62
CA THR A 269 -16.38 -5.18 5.82
C THR A 269 -15.45 -4.06 6.38
N ILE A 270 -15.28 -2.94 5.67
CA ILE A 270 -14.35 -1.86 6.10
C ILE A 270 -14.63 -1.34 7.53
N PRO A 271 -15.88 -1.10 7.96
CA PRO A 271 -16.14 -0.70 9.34
C PRO A 271 -15.62 -1.72 10.36
N LYS A 272 -15.77 -3.03 10.08
CA LYS A 272 -15.25 -4.10 10.94
C LYS A 272 -13.73 -4.18 10.95
N ILE A 273 -13.08 -3.92 9.81
CA ILE A 273 -11.61 -3.81 9.70
C ILE A 273 -11.11 -2.69 10.61
N ILE A 274 -11.72 -1.51 10.56
CA ILE A 274 -11.32 -0.33 11.34
C ILE A 274 -11.56 -0.56 12.83
N GLU A 275 -12.72 -1.12 13.20
CA GLU A 275 -13.04 -1.49 14.58
C GLU A 275 -11.95 -2.42 15.14
N PHE A 276 -11.68 -3.54 14.45
CA PHE A 276 -10.67 -4.51 14.88
C PHE A 276 -9.26 -3.90 14.95
N PHE A 277 -8.91 -3.05 13.98
CA PHE A 277 -7.63 -2.36 13.99
C PHE A 277 -7.48 -1.49 15.24
N LYS A 278 -8.44 -0.62 15.53
CA LYS A 278 -8.41 0.29 16.69
C LYS A 278 -8.38 -0.45 18.03
N THR A 279 -9.16 -1.53 18.15
CA THR A 279 -9.27 -2.26 19.41
C THR A 279 -8.15 -3.25 19.66
N ASP A 280 -7.69 -3.94 18.63
CA ASP A 280 -6.80 -5.10 18.75
C ASP A 280 -5.39 -4.90 18.17
N LEU A 281 -5.21 -3.99 17.21
CA LEU A 281 -3.97 -3.93 16.42
C LEU A 281 -3.16 -2.63 16.58
N GLU A 282 -3.80 -1.50 16.81
CA GLU A 282 -3.13 -0.19 16.81
C GLU A 282 -1.95 -0.14 17.79
N HIS A 283 -2.11 -0.67 18.98
CA HIS A 283 -1.04 -0.73 19.98
C HIS A 283 0.14 -1.62 19.60
N PHE A 284 -0.03 -2.56 18.65
CA PHE A 284 1.05 -3.42 18.16
C PHE A 284 1.95 -2.75 17.11
N GLN A 285 1.55 -1.65 16.50
CA GLN A 285 2.42 -0.93 15.55
C GLN A 285 3.78 -0.60 16.18
N LYS A 286 3.77 -0.05 17.40
CA LYS A 286 5.00 0.27 18.15
C LYS A 286 5.81 -0.97 18.47
N HIS A 287 5.15 -2.07 18.84
CA HIS A 287 5.81 -3.36 19.11
C HIS A 287 6.47 -3.90 17.84
N SER A 288 5.74 -3.98 16.73
CA SER A 288 6.24 -4.48 15.45
C SER A 288 7.42 -3.64 14.94
N ARG A 289 7.29 -2.30 15.01
CA ARG A 289 8.39 -1.39 14.67
C ARG A 289 9.62 -1.62 15.56
N LYS A 290 9.44 -1.85 16.87
CA LYS A 290 10.54 -2.15 17.78
C LYS A 290 11.26 -3.46 17.42
N LEU A 291 10.51 -4.49 16.98
CA LEU A 291 11.12 -5.74 16.49
C LEU A 291 12.00 -5.47 15.26
N ILE A 292 11.54 -4.65 14.30
CA ILE A 292 12.34 -4.25 13.13
C ILE A 292 13.63 -3.53 13.58
N LEU A 293 13.53 -2.52 14.42
CA LEU A 293 14.67 -1.74 14.86
C LEU A 293 15.70 -2.57 15.62
N ASN A 294 15.25 -3.45 16.53
CA ASN A 294 16.12 -4.36 17.28
C ASN A 294 16.82 -5.37 16.37
N SER A 295 16.11 -5.85 15.33
CA SER A 295 16.64 -6.86 14.40
C SER A 295 17.64 -6.27 13.40
N ARG A 296 17.53 -4.99 13.06
CA ARG A 296 18.32 -4.35 12.00
C ARG A 296 19.82 -4.59 12.15
N ASN A 297 20.38 -4.24 13.32
CA ASN A 297 21.82 -4.37 13.56
C ASN A 297 22.28 -5.83 13.53
N GLN A 298 21.44 -6.76 14.03
CA GLN A 298 21.74 -8.19 14.04
C GLN A 298 21.80 -8.75 12.62
N PHE A 299 20.82 -8.40 11.77
CA PHE A 299 20.80 -8.81 10.36
C PHE A 299 21.96 -8.21 9.58
N GLN A 300 22.28 -6.93 9.78
CA GLN A 300 23.43 -6.29 9.13
C GLN A 300 24.75 -6.98 9.52
N HIS A 301 24.91 -7.36 10.79
CA HIS A 301 26.09 -8.07 11.24
C HIS A 301 26.23 -9.45 10.59
N ILE A 302 25.15 -10.20 10.45
CA ILE A 302 25.14 -11.54 9.82
C ILE A 302 25.37 -11.40 8.30
N LEU A 303 24.62 -10.52 7.64
CA LEU A 303 24.65 -10.40 6.18
C LEU A 303 25.90 -9.69 5.67
N LYS A 304 26.56 -8.88 6.48
CA LYS A 304 27.77 -8.10 6.13
C LYS A 304 27.59 -7.28 4.85
N THR A 305 26.42 -6.67 4.69
CA THR A 305 26.08 -5.87 3.52
C THR A 305 25.76 -4.43 3.90
N ASP A 306 25.76 -3.52 2.92
CA ASP A 306 25.45 -2.12 3.17
C ASP A 306 24.03 -1.95 3.71
N PRO A 307 23.80 -1.02 4.65
CA PRO A 307 22.47 -0.73 5.15
C PRO A 307 21.59 -0.06 4.08
N ILE A 308 20.28 -0.26 4.18
CA ILE A 308 19.29 0.46 3.35
C ILE A 308 19.09 1.89 3.88
N THR A 309 19.19 2.06 5.20
CA THR A 309 19.12 3.36 5.87
C THR A 309 19.93 3.36 7.15
N VAL A 310 20.42 4.51 7.53
CA VAL A 310 21.07 4.75 8.82
C VAL A 310 20.11 5.34 9.85
N GLY A 311 18.98 5.92 9.40
CA GLY A 311 18.02 6.61 10.25
C GLY A 311 16.79 5.77 10.61
N ASP A 312 16.45 5.68 11.91
CA ASP A 312 15.25 4.99 12.39
C ASP A 312 13.95 5.63 11.92
N ILE A 313 13.98 6.92 11.55
CA ILE A 313 12.81 7.67 11.10
C ILE A 313 12.25 7.16 9.77
N PHE A 314 13.07 6.47 8.97
CA PHE A 314 12.67 5.90 7.68
C PHE A 314 12.14 4.47 7.80
N LEU A 315 12.02 3.91 9.02
CA LEU A 315 11.58 2.55 9.25
C LEU A 315 10.25 2.50 9.99
N GLY A 316 9.35 1.70 9.43
CA GLY A 316 8.10 1.30 10.05
C GLY A 316 8.16 -0.14 10.55
N GLN A 317 7.15 -0.93 10.20
CA GLN A 317 7.03 -2.35 10.53
C GLN A 317 7.67 -3.28 9.48
N MET A 318 8.47 -2.72 8.57
CA MET A 318 9.09 -3.43 7.45
C MET A 318 10.47 -2.85 7.16
N ILE A 319 11.41 -3.71 6.75
CA ILE A 319 12.75 -3.34 6.29
C ILE A 319 13.25 -4.37 5.29
N SER A 320 14.03 -3.93 4.31
CA SER A 320 14.77 -4.82 3.43
C SER A 320 16.27 -4.81 3.76
N PHE A 321 16.92 -5.93 3.45
CA PHE A 321 18.36 -6.06 3.54
C PHE A 321 18.91 -6.56 2.21
N PHE A 322 20.05 -6.03 1.80
CA PHE A 322 20.79 -6.63 0.70
C PHE A 322 21.34 -7.99 1.11
N LEU A 323 21.21 -8.96 0.23
CA LEU A 323 21.84 -10.26 0.39
C LEU A 323 23.25 -10.24 -0.20
N PRO A 324 24.19 -11.08 0.31
CA PRO A 324 25.49 -11.27 -0.31
C PRO A 324 25.38 -11.68 -1.78
N LYS A 325 26.33 -11.28 -2.63
CA LYS A 325 26.28 -11.54 -4.09
C LYS A 325 26.31 -13.04 -4.43
N ASN A 326 26.98 -13.84 -3.62
CA ASN A 326 27.14 -15.28 -3.80
C ASN A 326 26.08 -16.12 -3.09
N ILE A 327 25.00 -15.49 -2.62
CA ILE A 327 23.91 -16.21 -1.93
C ILE A 327 23.24 -17.24 -2.84
N ASP A 328 22.88 -18.38 -2.28
CA ASP A 328 22.15 -19.45 -3.00
C ASP A 328 20.88 -18.88 -3.66
N THR A 329 20.69 -19.21 -4.93
CA THR A 329 19.50 -18.81 -5.68
C THR A 329 18.22 -19.45 -5.15
N ASN A 330 18.33 -20.56 -4.44
CA ASN A 330 17.22 -21.32 -3.86
C ASN A 330 16.87 -20.88 -2.43
N LEU A 331 17.54 -19.87 -1.86
CA LEU A 331 17.37 -19.44 -0.46
C LEU A 331 15.89 -19.33 -0.05
N LYS A 332 15.04 -18.73 -0.86
CA LYS A 332 13.59 -18.62 -0.59
C LYS A 332 12.94 -20.01 -0.44
N SER A 333 13.31 -20.95 -1.29
CA SER A 333 12.79 -22.33 -1.26
C SER A 333 13.29 -23.10 -0.04
N ILE A 334 14.55 -22.89 0.34
CA ILE A 334 15.16 -23.49 1.54
C ILE A 334 14.44 -22.99 2.78
N LEU A 335 14.31 -21.69 2.96
CA LEU A 335 13.61 -21.08 4.10
C LEU A 335 12.19 -21.61 4.27
N TRP A 336 11.47 -21.78 3.15
CA TRP A 336 10.11 -22.33 3.18
C TRP A 336 10.09 -23.83 3.48
N LYS A 337 10.83 -24.62 2.71
CA LYS A 337 10.72 -26.10 2.78
C LYS A 337 11.31 -26.67 4.07
N GLU A 338 12.48 -26.17 4.49
CA GLU A 338 13.23 -26.73 5.60
C GLU A 338 12.91 -26.06 6.95
N HIS A 339 12.60 -24.75 6.92
CA HIS A 339 12.40 -23.96 8.15
C HIS A 339 10.97 -23.45 8.34
N LYS A 340 10.06 -23.64 7.38
CA LYS A 340 8.67 -23.12 7.41
C LYS A 340 8.62 -21.58 7.63
N ILE A 341 9.58 -20.87 7.04
CA ILE A 341 9.66 -19.41 7.11
C ILE A 341 9.15 -18.82 5.80
N GLU A 342 8.06 -18.05 5.87
CA GLU A 342 7.54 -17.28 4.74
C GLU A 342 8.12 -15.87 4.78
N ILE A 343 9.01 -15.58 3.83
CA ILE A 343 9.66 -14.27 3.69
C ILE A 343 9.96 -14.00 2.20
N PRO A 344 9.75 -12.78 1.69
CA PRO A 344 10.02 -12.46 0.30
C PRO A 344 11.52 -12.22 0.06
N ILE A 345 12.02 -12.85 -1.00
CA ILE A 345 13.35 -12.62 -1.56
C ILE A 345 13.14 -12.29 -3.04
N PHE A 346 13.70 -11.18 -3.50
CA PHE A 346 13.51 -10.71 -4.87
C PHE A 346 14.69 -9.87 -5.35
N GLU A 347 14.75 -9.64 -6.65
CA GLU A 347 15.75 -8.77 -7.28
C GLU A 347 15.27 -7.31 -7.34
N TRP A 348 16.17 -6.38 -7.03
CA TRP A 348 16.01 -4.94 -7.21
C TRP A 348 17.35 -4.32 -7.58
N LYS A 349 17.40 -3.60 -8.70
CA LYS A 349 18.63 -2.97 -9.22
C LYS A 349 19.82 -3.94 -9.28
N ASN A 350 19.61 -5.14 -9.84
CA ASN A 350 20.62 -6.21 -9.97
C ASN A 350 21.22 -6.68 -8.63
N ARG A 351 20.53 -6.43 -7.52
CA ARG A 351 20.90 -6.92 -6.18
C ARG A 351 19.72 -7.70 -5.59
N LYS A 352 20.00 -8.81 -4.93
CA LYS A 352 18.99 -9.57 -4.19
C LYS A 352 18.70 -8.88 -2.86
N LEU A 353 17.42 -8.80 -2.52
CA LEU A 353 16.91 -8.28 -1.26
C LEU A 353 16.11 -9.38 -0.54
N ILE A 354 16.23 -9.41 0.77
CA ILE A 354 15.30 -10.07 1.69
C ILE A 354 14.53 -9.00 2.44
N ARG A 355 13.18 -9.05 2.46
CA ARG A 355 12.35 -8.04 3.10
C ARG A 355 11.62 -8.62 4.31
N LEU A 356 12.02 -8.20 5.46
CA LEU A 356 11.40 -8.56 6.74
C LEU A 356 10.19 -7.66 7.01
N SER A 357 9.05 -8.25 7.30
CA SER A 357 7.85 -7.57 7.78
C SER A 357 7.38 -8.21 9.07
N THR A 358 7.27 -7.44 10.13
CA THR A 358 6.74 -7.90 11.42
C THR A 358 5.36 -7.31 11.68
N TYR A 359 4.50 -8.04 12.34
CA TYR A 359 3.15 -7.62 12.68
C TYR A 359 2.72 -8.11 14.07
N ALA A 360 1.45 -7.87 14.42
CA ALA A 360 0.88 -8.18 15.73
C ALA A 360 1.07 -9.62 16.21
N TYR A 361 1.29 -10.59 15.34
CA TYR A 361 1.49 -12.00 15.64
C TYR A 361 2.96 -12.45 15.64
N ASN A 362 3.91 -11.53 15.43
CA ASN A 362 5.33 -11.84 15.46
C ASN A 362 5.98 -11.47 16.80
N ASP A 363 6.96 -12.26 17.19
CA ASP A 363 7.79 -12.02 18.36
C ASP A 363 9.28 -12.23 18.05
N GLN A 364 10.13 -12.12 19.09
CA GLN A 364 11.56 -12.31 18.94
C GLN A 364 11.95 -13.74 18.54
N LYS A 365 11.09 -14.74 18.79
CA LYS A 365 11.37 -16.14 18.39
C LYS A 365 11.29 -16.29 16.88
N ASP A 366 10.33 -15.62 16.25
CA ASP A 366 10.22 -15.60 14.77
C ASP A 366 11.47 -15.01 14.13
N ILE A 367 12.00 -13.91 14.69
CA ILE A 367 13.23 -13.27 14.25
C ILE A 367 14.43 -14.18 14.42
N ASN A 368 14.56 -14.81 15.61
CA ASN A 368 15.64 -15.74 15.89
C ASN A 368 15.59 -16.97 14.98
N SER A 369 14.40 -17.47 14.67
CA SER A 369 14.23 -18.59 13.73
C SER A 369 14.77 -18.24 12.33
N LEU A 370 14.48 -17.03 11.84
CA LEU A 370 15.03 -16.57 10.56
C LEU A 370 16.57 -16.42 10.62
N MET A 371 17.10 -15.84 11.70
CA MET A 371 18.54 -15.66 11.88
C MET A 371 19.29 -17.00 11.91
N ASN A 372 18.77 -17.96 12.67
CA ASN A 372 19.36 -19.31 12.77
C ASN A 372 19.32 -20.04 11.42
N ALA A 373 18.26 -19.86 10.64
CA ALA A 373 18.14 -20.44 9.30
C ALA A 373 19.09 -19.80 8.28
N LEU A 374 19.39 -18.49 8.42
CA LEU A 374 20.28 -17.79 7.51
C LEU A 374 21.77 -18.06 7.80
N GLN A 375 22.15 -18.18 9.10
CA GLN A 375 23.54 -18.25 9.53
C GLN A 375 24.39 -19.34 8.84
N PRO A 376 23.89 -20.58 8.61
CA PRO A 376 24.68 -21.61 7.92
C PRO A 376 24.76 -21.43 6.39
N ILE A 377 23.98 -20.51 5.81
CA ILE A 377 23.83 -20.34 4.36
C ILE A 377 24.62 -19.09 3.87
N ILE A 378 24.97 -18.19 4.78
CA ILE A 378 25.70 -16.94 4.53
C ILE A 378 27.17 -17.10 4.94
#